data_33a24cd9a504d26b3a30d59c58a50f67
#
_entry.id   33a24cd9a504d26b3a30d59c58a50f67
#
_cell.length_a   1.000
_cell.length_b   1.000
_cell.length_c   1.000
_cell.angle_alpha   90.00
_cell.angle_beta   90.00
_cell.angle_gamma   90.00
#
_symmetry.space_group_name_H-M   'P 1'
#
loop_
_entity.id
_entity.type
_entity.pdbx_description
1 polymer ?
#
loop_
_entity_poly.entity_id
_entity_poly.type
_entity_poly.pdbx_seq_one_letter_code
_entity_poly.pdbx_strand_id
1 'polypeptide(L)'
;MFPRKNVKDMTREERIAACYQHACLLYEDGKSINNLSVRERFNINSKQSAMASRILTDTLDCGLIKMENPETSSKRYASYIPFYA
;
A
#
# COMPACT_ATOMS: atom_id res chain seq x y z
N MET A 1 -20.97 6.70 10.54
CA MET A 1 -20.14 6.16 9.46
C MET A 1 -19.36 7.28 8.80
N PHE A 2 -18.06 7.12 8.70
CA PHE A 2 -17.24 8.14 8.08
C PHE A 2 -17.36 8.06 6.56
N PRO A 3 -17.56 9.17 5.87
CA PRO A 3 -17.57 9.15 4.42
C PRO A 3 -16.19 8.73 3.89
N ARG A 4 -16.18 7.91 2.85
CA ARG A 4 -14.92 7.52 2.22
C ARG A 4 -14.37 8.72 1.46
N LYS A 5 -13.19 9.13 1.80
CA LYS A 5 -12.50 10.16 1.05
C LYS A 5 -11.89 9.56 -0.21
N ASN A 6 -11.95 10.30 -1.29
CA ASN A 6 -11.16 9.99 -2.47
C ASN A 6 -9.68 10.06 -2.11
N VAL A 7 -8.86 9.25 -2.75
CA VAL A 7 -7.42 9.27 -2.51
C VAL A 7 -6.83 10.66 -2.76
N LYS A 8 -7.43 11.42 -3.67
CA LYS A 8 -6.99 12.80 -3.97
C LYS A 8 -7.25 13.77 -2.83
N ASP A 9 -8.26 13.50 -2.01
CA ASP A 9 -8.64 14.34 -0.88
C ASP A 9 -7.95 13.93 0.42
N MET A 10 -7.22 12.82 0.39
CA MET A 10 -6.50 12.33 1.56
C MET A 10 -5.15 13.00 1.68
N THR A 11 -4.76 13.33 2.91
CA THR A 11 -3.41 13.80 3.16
C THR A 11 -2.43 12.63 2.99
N ARG A 12 -1.14 12.95 2.90
CA ARG A 12 -0.10 11.94 2.84
C ARG A 12 -0.20 11.00 4.04
N GLU A 13 -0.41 11.55 5.22
CA GLU A 13 -0.51 10.76 6.45
C GLU A 13 -1.72 9.84 6.42
N GLU A 14 -2.86 10.31 5.92
CA GLU A 14 -4.05 9.48 5.79
C GLU A 14 -3.82 8.33 4.81
N ARG A 15 -3.14 8.59 3.70
CA ARG A 15 -2.80 7.55 2.72
C ARG A 15 -1.90 6.50 3.33
N ILE A 16 -0.88 6.93 4.06
CA ILE A 16 0.07 6.02 4.72
C ILE A 16 -0.65 5.15 5.75
N ALA A 17 -1.49 5.76 6.58
CA ALA A 17 -2.24 5.03 7.60
C ALA A 17 -3.17 3.99 6.98
N ALA A 18 -3.89 4.37 5.93
CA ALA A 18 -4.81 3.46 5.24
C ALA A 18 -4.04 2.31 4.57
N CYS A 19 -2.89 2.61 3.97
CA CYS A 19 -2.04 1.61 3.35
C CYS A 19 -1.53 0.60 4.39
N TYR A 20 -1.10 1.08 5.52
CA TYR A 20 -0.64 0.22 6.62
C TYR A 20 -1.75 -0.69 7.12
N GLN A 21 -2.96 -0.15 7.35
CA GLN A 21 -4.10 -0.94 7.77
C GLN A 21 -4.44 -2.02 6.76
N HIS A 22 -4.38 -1.68 5.48
CA HIS A 22 -4.63 -2.63 4.41
C HIS A 22 -3.59 -3.76 4.42
N ALA A 23 -2.32 -3.40 4.65
CA ALA A 23 -1.25 -4.38 4.76
C ALA A 23 -1.49 -5.35 5.93
N CYS A 24 -1.90 -4.83 7.08
CA CYS A 24 -2.18 -5.65 8.26
C CYS A 24 -3.34 -6.62 8.00
N LEU A 25 -4.41 -6.13 7.37
CA LEU A 25 -5.58 -6.96 7.09
C LEU A 25 -5.23 -8.10 6.12
N LEU A 26 -4.48 -7.79 5.07
CA LEU A 26 -4.07 -8.82 4.12
C LEU A 26 -3.11 -9.80 4.75
N TYR A 27 -2.22 -9.33 5.60
CA TYR A 27 -1.27 -10.21 6.27
C TYR A 27 -1.97 -11.23 7.17
N GLU A 28 -3.03 -10.82 7.86
CA GLU A 28 -3.83 -11.73 8.68
C GLU A 28 -4.45 -12.84 7.84
N ASP A 29 -4.75 -12.55 6.58
CA ASP A 29 -5.28 -13.54 5.63
C ASP A 29 -4.17 -14.33 4.93
N GLY A 30 -2.91 -14.13 5.32
CA GLY A 30 -1.77 -14.80 4.72
C GLY A 30 -1.38 -14.21 3.37
N LYS A 31 -1.76 -12.95 3.13
CA LYS A 31 -1.47 -12.25 1.88
C LYS A 31 -0.55 -11.06 2.12
N SER A 32 -0.04 -10.51 1.03
CA SER A 32 0.81 -9.31 1.07
C SER A 32 0.21 -8.25 0.17
N ILE A 33 0.59 -6.99 0.39
CA ILE A 33 0.13 -5.90 -0.46
C ILE A 33 1.08 -5.69 -1.62
N ASN A 34 0.53 -5.20 -2.72
CA ASN A 34 1.31 -4.83 -3.89
C ASN A 34 0.63 -3.65 -4.59
N ASN A 35 1.18 -3.23 -5.72
CA ASN A 35 0.62 -2.09 -6.47
C ASN A 35 -0.85 -2.33 -6.83
N LEU A 36 -1.18 -3.55 -7.28
CA LEU A 36 -2.54 -3.88 -7.67
C LEU A 36 -3.50 -3.81 -6.49
N SER A 37 -3.13 -4.39 -5.34
CA SER A 37 -4.02 -4.39 -4.17
C SER A 37 -4.24 -2.97 -3.64
N VAL A 38 -3.21 -2.13 -3.67
CA VAL A 38 -3.33 -0.73 -3.28
C VAL A 38 -4.27 0.02 -4.23
N ARG A 39 -4.13 -0.21 -5.54
CA ARG A 39 -5.03 0.40 -6.50
C ARG A 39 -6.48 0.02 -6.25
N GLU A 40 -6.73 -1.24 -5.96
CA GLU A 40 -8.08 -1.71 -5.65
C GLU A 40 -8.60 -1.09 -4.35
N ARG A 41 -7.75 -1.03 -3.33
CA ARG A 41 -8.14 -0.49 -2.02
C ARG A 41 -8.51 1.00 -2.09
N PHE A 42 -7.76 1.77 -2.86
CA PHE A 42 -7.97 3.21 -2.99
C PHE A 42 -8.78 3.59 -4.22
N ASN A 43 -9.24 2.60 -4.99
CA ASN A 43 -9.99 2.84 -6.21
C ASN A 43 -9.21 3.69 -7.21
N ILE A 44 -7.93 3.40 -7.35
CA ILE A 44 -7.03 4.11 -8.25
C ILE A 44 -7.07 3.47 -9.63
N ASN A 45 -7.21 4.29 -10.67
CA ASN A 45 -7.22 3.82 -12.05
C ASN A 45 -5.85 3.23 -12.42
N SER A 46 -5.83 2.23 -13.28
CA SER A 46 -4.60 1.60 -13.76
C SER A 46 -3.65 2.60 -14.44
N LYS A 47 -4.19 3.66 -15.02
CA LYS A 47 -3.39 4.74 -15.61
C LYS A 47 -2.66 5.58 -14.57
N GLN A 48 -3.05 5.46 -13.30
CA GLN A 48 -2.45 6.20 -12.19
C GLN A 48 -1.70 5.26 -11.26
N SER A 49 -1.14 4.19 -11.79
CA SER A 49 -0.39 3.22 -10.98
C SER A 49 0.79 3.85 -10.24
N ALA A 50 1.33 4.95 -10.77
CA ALA A 50 2.41 5.68 -10.10
C ALA A 50 1.97 6.22 -8.73
N MET A 51 0.70 6.60 -8.58
CA MET A 51 0.17 7.06 -7.30
C MET A 51 0.19 5.94 -6.26
N ALA A 52 -0.20 4.74 -6.67
CA ALA A 52 -0.15 3.57 -5.78
C ALA A 52 1.28 3.25 -5.37
N SER A 53 2.22 3.29 -6.31
CA SER A 53 3.64 3.08 -6.01
C SER A 53 4.15 4.13 -5.02
N ARG A 54 3.73 5.38 -5.16
CA ARG A 54 4.13 6.44 -4.26
C ARG A 54 3.59 6.21 -2.84
N ILE A 55 2.35 5.78 -2.73
CA ILE A 55 1.76 5.46 -1.42
C ILE A 55 2.56 4.33 -0.75
N LEU A 56 2.89 3.29 -1.51
CA LEU A 56 3.69 2.18 -0.99
C LEU A 56 5.08 2.66 -0.55
N THR A 57 5.73 3.50 -1.36
CA THR A 57 7.05 4.04 -1.04
C THR A 57 7.00 4.91 0.22
N ASP A 58 6.01 5.77 0.33
CA ASP A 58 5.83 6.63 1.50
C ASP A 58 5.62 5.80 2.76
N THR A 59 4.81 4.75 2.68
CA THR A 59 4.57 3.86 3.81
C THR A 59 5.82 3.08 4.19
N LEU A 60 6.59 2.66 3.19
CA LEU A 60 7.87 1.97 3.40
C LEU A 60 8.88 2.90 4.08
N ASP A 61 8.97 4.15 3.63
CA ASP A 61 9.88 5.14 4.20
C ASP A 61 9.54 5.45 5.66
N CYS A 62 8.27 5.36 6.01
CA CYS A 62 7.84 5.54 7.40
C CYS A 62 8.15 4.32 8.29
N GLY A 63 8.62 3.23 7.69
CA GLY A 63 8.97 2.02 8.43
C GLY A 63 7.77 1.20 8.89
N LEU A 64 6.60 1.42 8.29
CA LEU A 64 5.38 0.68 8.67
C LEU A 64 5.24 -0.63 7.92
N ILE A 65 5.84 -0.72 6.74
CA ILE A 65 5.86 -1.95 5.94
C ILE A 65 7.28 -2.23 5.50
N LYS A 66 7.51 -3.45 5.06
CA LYS A 66 8.81 -3.88 4.53
C LYS A 66 8.57 -4.76 3.30
N MET A 67 9.57 -4.89 2.45
CA MET A 67 9.47 -5.76 1.30
C MET A 67 9.46 -7.21 1.76
N GLU A 68 8.50 -7.97 1.26
CA GLU A 68 8.41 -9.40 1.55
C GLU A 68 9.58 -10.15 0.89
N ASN A 69 9.95 -9.72 -0.31
CA ASN A 69 11.02 -10.35 -1.06
C ASN A 69 11.98 -9.29 -1.61
N PRO A 70 12.96 -8.86 -0.80
CA PRO A 70 13.90 -7.80 -1.22
C PRO A 70 14.79 -8.20 -2.37
N GLU A 71 14.88 -9.48 -2.69
CA GLU A 71 15.69 -9.96 -3.81
C GLU A 71 15.02 -9.76 -5.16
N THR A 72 13.71 -9.44 -5.17
CA THR A 72 12.99 -9.17 -6.40
C THR A 72 13.47 -7.86 -7.00
N SER A 73 14.06 -7.94 -8.19
CA SER A 73 14.56 -6.76 -8.88
C SER A 73 13.45 -5.95 -9.57
N SER A 74 12.28 -6.52 -9.74
CA SER A 74 11.17 -5.87 -10.45
C SER A 74 10.20 -5.25 -9.46
N LYS A 75 10.05 -3.91 -9.52
CA LYS A 75 9.09 -3.20 -8.70
C LYS A 75 7.64 -3.57 -9.05
N ARG A 76 7.43 -4.08 -10.23
CA ARG A 76 6.11 -4.48 -10.71
C ARG A 76 5.53 -5.63 -9.89
N TYR A 77 6.38 -6.52 -9.43
CA TYR A 77 5.98 -7.70 -8.66
C TYR A 77 6.37 -7.61 -7.19
N ALA A 78 6.80 -6.44 -6.74
CA ALA A 78 7.18 -6.24 -5.36
C ALA A 78 5.96 -6.38 -4.45
N SER A 79 6.10 -7.17 -3.41
CA SER A 79 5.08 -7.37 -2.38
C SER A 79 5.60 -6.83 -1.07
N TYR A 80 4.68 -6.34 -0.23
CA TYR A 80 5.02 -5.73 1.04
C TYR A 80 4.20 -6.35 2.16
N ILE A 81 4.81 -6.43 3.34
CA ILE A 81 4.16 -6.95 4.54
C ILE A 81 4.36 -5.94 5.68
N PRO A 82 3.56 -5.99 6.76
CA PRO A 82 3.75 -5.08 7.88
C PRO A 82 5.14 -5.24 8.50
N PHE A 83 5.62 -4.17 9.12
CA PHE A 83 6.98 -4.17 9.68
C PHE A 83 7.20 -5.23 10.75
N TYR A 84 6.16 -5.59 11.47
CA TYR A 84 6.24 -6.59 12.55
C TYR A 84 6.22 -8.04 12.03
N ALA A 85 5.99 -8.22 10.76
CA ALA A 85 5.86 -9.57 10.17
C ALA A 85 7.21 -10.28 10.07
#